data_ecf72c9b63c8094b8302ce684cfcd143
#
_entry.id   ecf72c9b63c8094b8302ce684cfcd143
#
_cell.length_a   1.000
_cell.length_b   1.000
_cell.length_c   1.000
_cell.angle_alpha   90.00
_cell.angle_beta   90.00
_cell.angle_gamma   90.00
#
_symmetry.space_group_name_H-M   'P 1'
#
loop_
_entity.id
_entity.type
_entity.pdbx_description
1 polymer ?
#
loop_
_entity_poly.entity_id
_entity_poly.type
_entity_poly.pdbx_seq_one_letter_code
_entity_poly.pdbx_strand_id
1 'polypeptide(L)'
;PNTIVVNIASGLDTRCYRMQEKYVRWYNVDLPETMKIREKFLTENGPVYQIAKSAMDASYTNEMEYGGENVLVIIEGLSMYLSEADVLQMLSIIEKTFQNVTVMIETMSPFVVKHIKEKSIEGSHAKFTWGVKNGKNLQRLVPAFTYKGEVSLVEGMKKMIPIYCGKEGSSEAGRIPYYAGRRPRTKFDFKCVCSTKTKQVELRI
;
A
#
# COMPACT_ATOMS: atom_id res chain seq x y z
N PRO A 1 8.85 12.86 16.76
CA PRO A 1 7.85 11.82 16.49
C PRO A 1 8.28 10.50 17.11
N ASN A 2 7.35 9.71 17.66
CA ASN A 2 7.62 8.37 18.20
C ASN A 2 6.93 7.32 17.33
N THR A 3 7.25 7.32 16.03
CA THR A 3 6.60 6.46 15.06
C THR A 3 7.66 5.71 14.24
N ILE A 4 7.51 4.40 14.19
CA ILE A 4 8.23 3.52 13.25
C ILE A 4 7.35 3.34 12.01
N VAL A 5 7.95 3.42 10.83
CA VAL A 5 7.27 3.10 9.57
C VAL A 5 7.79 1.76 9.05
N VAL A 6 6.87 0.87 8.70
CA VAL A 6 7.16 -0.40 8.03
C VAL A 6 6.50 -0.38 6.65
N ASN A 7 7.29 -0.26 5.62
CA ASN A 7 6.84 -0.19 4.23
C ASN A 7 7.00 -1.57 3.58
N ILE A 8 5.91 -2.30 3.45
CA ILE A 8 5.88 -3.68 2.92
C ILE A 8 5.67 -3.63 1.40
N ALA A 9 6.42 -4.43 0.67
CA ALA A 9 6.55 -4.41 -0.78
C ALA A 9 6.97 -3.01 -1.25
N SER A 10 8.05 -2.52 -0.65
CA SER A 10 8.49 -1.13 -0.77
C SER A 10 8.97 -0.76 -2.18
N GLY A 11 9.36 -1.71 -3.01
CA GLY A 11 9.83 -1.46 -4.37
C GLY A 11 10.90 -0.37 -4.42
N LEU A 12 10.67 0.63 -5.26
CA LEU A 12 11.53 1.83 -5.38
C LEU A 12 10.89 3.07 -4.71
N ASP A 13 10.04 2.88 -3.71
CA ASP A 13 9.44 3.99 -2.98
C ASP A 13 10.49 4.87 -2.30
N THR A 14 10.32 6.18 -2.45
CA THR A 14 11.24 7.21 -1.95
C THR A 14 10.65 8.03 -0.79
N ARG A 15 9.50 7.63 -0.24
CA ARG A 15 8.85 8.37 0.86
C ARG A 15 9.72 8.47 2.10
N CYS A 16 10.56 7.46 2.38
CA CYS A 16 11.53 7.49 3.49
C CYS A 16 12.43 8.73 3.44
N TYR A 17 12.85 9.18 2.27
CA TYR A 17 13.71 10.37 2.13
C TYR A 17 12.92 11.68 2.25
N ARG A 18 11.69 11.70 1.78
CA ARG A 18 10.85 12.92 1.77
C ARG A 18 10.19 13.22 3.12
N MET A 19 10.16 12.23 4.02
CA MET A 19 9.45 12.30 5.30
C MET A 19 10.38 12.10 6.51
N GLN A 20 11.67 12.36 6.37
CA GLN A 20 12.70 12.07 7.39
C GLN A 20 12.38 12.60 8.80
N GLU A 21 11.74 13.76 8.91
CA GLU A 21 11.39 14.35 10.20
C GLU A 21 10.10 13.78 10.84
N LYS A 22 9.43 12.83 10.17
CA LYS A 22 8.11 12.32 10.57
C LYS A 22 8.15 10.95 11.24
N TYR A 23 9.31 10.29 11.29
CA TYR A 23 9.48 8.97 11.87
C TYR A 23 10.80 8.89 12.65
N VAL A 24 10.93 7.88 13.54
CA VAL A 24 12.18 7.58 14.24
C VAL A 24 12.99 6.49 13.54
N ARG A 25 12.29 5.54 12.90
CA ARG A 25 12.88 4.48 12.06
C ARG A 25 11.94 4.17 10.89
N TRP A 26 12.54 3.82 9.77
CA TRP A 26 11.82 3.38 8.57
C TRP A 26 12.40 2.06 8.07
N TYR A 27 11.57 1.04 7.99
CA TYR A 27 11.94 -0.28 7.47
C TYR A 27 11.28 -0.49 6.12
N ASN A 28 12.09 -0.66 5.07
CA ASN A 28 11.65 -1.11 3.76
C ASN A 28 11.75 -2.63 3.72
N VAL A 29 10.64 -3.32 3.53
CA VAL A 29 10.56 -4.78 3.46
C VAL A 29 10.13 -5.17 2.06
N ASP A 30 10.94 -5.97 1.37
CA ASP A 30 10.61 -6.51 0.05
C ASP A 30 11.40 -7.78 -0.21
N LEU A 31 11.05 -8.50 -1.29
CA LEU A 31 11.75 -9.68 -1.71
C LEU A 31 13.24 -9.39 -2.01
N PRO A 32 14.14 -10.37 -1.80
CA PRO A 32 15.57 -10.17 -2.00
C PRO A 32 15.94 -9.65 -3.40
N GLU A 33 15.21 -10.08 -4.42
CA GLU A 33 15.43 -9.65 -5.81
C GLU A 33 15.10 -8.16 -5.99
N THR A 34 14.01 -7.71 -5.38
CA THR A 34 13.60 -6.29 -5.39
C THR A 34 14.60 -5.43 -4.63
N MET A 35 15.05 -5.89 -3.45
CA MET A 35 16.05 -5.17 -2.66
C MET A 35 17.38 -5.01 -3.40
N LYS A 36 17.86 -6.03 -4.11
CA LYS A 36 19.04 -5.93 -4.98
C LYS A 36 18.89 -4.88 -6.09
N ILE A 37 17.67 -4.68 -6.59
CA ILE A 37 17.39 -3.62 -7.56
C ILE A 37 17.38 -2.27 -6.87
N ARG A 38 16.72 -2.16 -5.72
CA ARG A 38 16.63 -0.94 -4.92
C ARG A 38 18.02 -0.39 -4.57
N GLU A 39 18.93 -1.23 -4.11
CA GLU A 39 20.31 -0.87 -3.74
C GLU A 39 21.12 -0.24 -4.88
N LYS A 40 20.77 -0.52 -6.14
CA LYS A 40 21.44 0.11 -7.31
C LYS A 40 21.04 1.56 -7.55
N PHE A 41 19.87 1.95 -7.07
CA PHE A 41 19.30 3.27 -7.36
C PHE A 41 19.14 4.16 -6.13
N LEU A 42 19.05 3.54 -4.96
CA LEU A 42 18.72 4.21 -3.71
C LEU A 42 19.73 3.82 -2.64
N THR A 43 20.28 4.83 -1.94
CA THR A 43 21.19 4.61 -0.82
C THR A 43 20.45 4.91 0.48
N GLU A 44 20.35 3.92 1.35
CA GLU A 44 19.72 4.09 2.65
C GLU A 44 20.71 4.75 3.61
N ASN A 45 20.26 5.81 4.26
CA ASN A 45 21.04 6.59 5.21
C ASN A 45 20.21 6.88 6.46
N GLY A 46 20.90 7.03 7.59
CA GLY A 46 20.27 7.38 8.85
C GLY A 46 19.33 6.28 9.35
N PRO A 47 18.11 6.62 9.82
CA PRO A 47 17.19 5.67 10.42
C PRO A 47 16.34 4.89 9.37
N VAL A 48 16.88 4.65 8.19
CA VAL A 48 16.22 3.89 7.12
C VAL A 48 16.95 2.57 6.93
N TYR A 49 16.21 1.47 6.97
CA TYR A 49 16.73 0.10 6.93
C TYR A 49 16.06 -0.70 5.82
N GLN A 50 16.78 -1.65 5.23
CA GLN A 50 16.26 -2.58 4.24
C GLN A 50 16.21 -4.00 4.85
N ILE A 51 15.08 -4.69 4.62
CA ILE A 51 14.87 -6.07 5.04
C ILE A 51 14.48 -6.89 3.81
N ALA A 52 15.38 -7.76 3.37
CA ALA A 52 15.23 -8.57 2.17
C ALA A 52 14.48 -9.88 2.47
N LYS A 53 13.17 -9.77 2.80
CA LYS A 53 12.31 -10.89 3.16
C LYS A 53 10.90 -10.74 2.62
N SER A 54 10.22 -11.87 2.46
CA SER A 54 8.80 -11.88 2.12
C SER A 54 7.94 -11.30 3.24
N ALA A 55 6.87 -10.60 2.90
CA ALA A 55 5.84 -10.15 3.84
C ALA A 55 5.14 -11.29 4.59
N MET A 56 5.21 -12.52 4.07
CA MET A 56 4.67 -13.74 4.68
C MET A 56 5.69 -14.47 5.57
N ASP A 57 6.93 -14.02 5.63
CA ASP A 57 7.95 -14.56 6.53
C ASP A 57 8.03 -13.73 7.81
N ALA A 58 7.43 -14.22 8.91
CA ALA A 58 7.40 -13.51 10.18
C ALA A 58 8.79 -13.12 10.70
N SER A 59 9.86 -13.77 10.24
CA SER A 59 11.23 -13.46 10.69
C SER A 59 11.73 -12.07 10.27
N TYR A 60 11.04 -11.38 9.34
CA TYR A 60 11.40 -10.00 9.02
C TYR A 60 11.23 -9.06 10.24
N THR A 61 10.31 -9.40 11.13
CA THR A 61 10.07 -8.59 12.33
C THR A 61 11.21 -8.68 13.36
N ASN A 62 11.99 -9.75 13.32
CA ASN A 62 13.15 -9.93 14.18
C ASN A 62 14.34 -9.02 13.82
N GLU A 63 14.32 -8.44 12.60
CA GLU A 63 15.33 -7.50 12.13
C GLU A 63 14.96 -6.04 12.48
N MET A 64 13.84 -5.84 13.15
CA MET A 64 13.35 -4.53 13.54
C MET A 64 13.61 -4.27 15.02
N GLU A 65 14.13 -3.08 15.31
CA GLU A 65 14.15 -2.58 16.68
C GLU A 65 12.78 -1.99 17.03
N TYR A 66 12.06 -2.64 17.92
CA TYR A 66 10.74 -2.24 18.39
C TYR A 66 10.66 -2.32 19.92
N GLY A 67 10.43 -1.19 20.55
CA GLY A 67 10.34 -1.05 22.02
C GLY A 67 8.95 -0.57 22.50
N GLY A 68 7.90 -0.71 21.66
CA GLY A 68 6.53 -0.26 21.97
C GLY A 68 6.16 1.09 21.37
N GLU A 69 6.93 1.58 20.41
CA GLU A 69 6.61 2.79 19.64
C GLU A 69 5.30 2.60 18.84
N ASN A 70 4.72 3.71 18.38
CA ASN A 70 3.65 3.65 17.40
C ASN A 70 4.20 3.13 16.07
N VAL A 71 3.50 2.21 15.44
CA VAL A 71 3.91 1.64 14.15
C VAL A 71 2.90 2.02 13.07
N LEU A 72 3.39 2.57 11.97
CA LEU A 72 2.64 2.75 10.73
C LEU A 72 3.12 1.71 9.73
N VAL A 73 2.26 0.77 9.36
CA VAL A 73 2.52 -0.17 8.29
C VAL A 73 1.86 0.31 7.00
N ILE A 74 2.64 0.37 5.93
CA ILE A 74 2.18 0.77 4.59
C ILE A 74 2.27 -0.46 3.68
N ILE A 75 1.17 -0.80 3.01
CA ILE A 75 1.07 -1.92 2.06
C ILE A 75 0.40 -1.39 0.80
N GLU A 76 1.19 -1.07 -0.21
CA GLU A 76 0.73 -0.47 -1.46
C GLU A 76 1.20 -1.31 -2.64
N GLY A 77 0.32 -1.51 -3.65
CA GLY A 77 0.64 -2.28 -4.85
C GLY A 77 0.86 -3.78 -4.63
N LEU A 78 0.40 -4.37 -3.52
CA LEU A 78 0.68 -5.77 -3.17
C LEU A 78 -0.58 -6.63 -3.04
N SER A 79 -1.55 -6.20 -2.23
CA SER A 79 -2.63 -7.08 -1.76
C SER A 79 -3.43 -7.74 -2.89
N MET A 80 -3.58 -7.05 -4.02
CA MET A 80 -4.33 -7.54 -5.18
C MET A 80 -3.68 -8.73 -5.89
N TYR A 81 -2.40 -8.96 -5.67
CA TYR A 81 -1.63 -10.08 -6.27
C TYR A 81 -1.53 -11.30 -5.34
N LEU A 82 -1.97 -11.18 -4.11
CA LEU A 82 -1.92 -12.23 -3.09
C LEU A 82 -3.22 -13.03 -3.05
N SER A 83 -3.16 -14.26 -2.51
CA SER A 83 -4.36 -14.97 -2.11
C SER A 83 -4.96 -14.34 -0.84
N GLU A 84 -6.23 -14.61 -0.54
CA GLU A 84 -6.85 -14.20 0.72
C GLU A 84 -6.07 -14.74 1.93
N ALA A 85 -5.61 -16.00 1.84
CA ALA A 85 -4.82 -16.63 2.90
C ALA A 85 -3.50 -15.88 3.16
N ASP A 86 -2.80 -15.45 2.09
CA ASP A 86 -1.55 -14.69 2.23
C ASP A 86 -1.81 -13.31 2.83
N VAL A 87 -2.88 -12.62 2.41
CA VAL A 87 -3.26 -11.32 3.01
C VAL A 87 -3.55 -11.47 4.50
N LEU A 88 -4.29 -12.51 4.88
CA LEU A 88 -4.61 -12.79 6.28
C LEU A 88 -3.34 -13.17 7.08
N GLN A 89 -2.43 -13.96 6.49
CA GLN A 89 -1.15 -14.30 7.12
C GLN A 89 -0.31 -13.05 7.37
N MET A 90 -0.14 -12.20 6.37
CA MET A 90 0.60 -10.94 6.47
C MET A 90 0.02 -10.04 7.57
N LEU A 91 -1.29 -9.85 7.60
CA LEU A 91 -1.96 -9.04 8.62
C LEU A 91 -1.87 -9.67 10.02
N SER A 92 -1.90 -11.01 10.12
CA SER A 92 -1.70 -11.73 11.38
C SER A 92 -0.28 -11.55 11.94
N ILE A 93 0.75 -11.54 11.10
CA ILE A 93 2.13 -11.25 11.52
C ILE A 93 2.20 -9.86 12.13
N ILE A 94 1.66 -8.85 11.45
CA ILE A 94 1.63 -7.46 11.92
C ILE A 94 0.89 -7.35 13.26
N GLU A 95 -0.27 -8.00 13.34
CA GLU A 95 -1.12 -8.00 14.54
C GLU A 95 -0.41 -8.59 15.75
N LYS A 96 0.30 -9.70 15.57
CA LYS A 96 1.01 -10.38 16.66
C LYS A 96 2.27 -9.65 17.10
N THR A 97 2.93 -8.97 16.17
CA THR A 97 4.22 -8.30 16.45
C THR A 97 4.04 -6.97 17.13
N PHE A 98 3.11 -6.14 16.65
CA PHE A 98 3.01 -4.75 17.09
C PHE A 98 1.81 -4.52 18.00
N GLN A 99 2.03 -3.88 19.16
CA GLN A 99 0.96 -3.53 20.10
C GLN A 99 0.15 -2.33 19.65
N ASN A 100 0.84 -1.28 19.16
CA ASN A 100 0.24 -0.03 18.69
C ASN A 100 0.52 0.13 17.20
N VAL A 101 -0.35 -0.37 16.35
CA VAL A 101 -0.14 -0.37 14.91
C VAL A 101 -1.32 0.24 14.15
N THR A 102 -0.98 1.09 13.19
CA THR A 102 -1.89 1.56 12.13
C THR A 102 -1.46 0.91 10.83
N VAL A 103 -2.38 0.28 10.13
CA VAL A 103 -2.13 -0.33 8.82
C VAL A 103 -2.85 0.47 7.75
N MET A 104 -2.10 0.95 6.77
CA MET A 104 -2.61 1.51 5.53
C MET A 104 -2.39 0.47 4.43
N ILE A 105 -3.46 -0.12 3.95
CA ILE A 105 -3.41 -1.15 2.91
C ILE A 105 -4.19 -0.73 1.67
N GLU A 106 -3.54 -0.75 0.53
CA GLU A 106 -4.23 -0.64 -0.75
C GLU A 106 -4.98 -1.93 -1.05
N THR A 107 -6.25 -1.79 -1.42
CA THR A 107 -7.10 -2.92 -1.79
C THR A 107 -7.82 -2.64 -3.11
N MET A 108 -8.17 -3.70 -3.81
CA MET A 108 -8.89 -3.63 -5.06
C MET A 108 -10.32 -4.16 -4.89
N SER A 109 -11.28 -3.61 -5.63
CA SER A 109 -12.64 -4.16 -5.59
C SER A 109 -12.70 -5.51 -6.29
N PRO A 110 -13.53 -6.47 -5.81
CA PRO A 110 -13.69 -7.78 -6.47
C PRO A 110 -14.14 -7.68 -7.93
N PHE A 111 -14.86 -6.61 -8.26
CA PHE A 111 -15.28 -6.35 -9.65
C PHE A 111 -14.07 -6.08 -10.55
N VAL A 112 -13.13 -5.26 -10.10
CA VAL A 112 -11.91 -4.93 -10.84
C VAL A 112 -11.06 -6.19 -11.03
N VAL A 113 -10.84 -6.94 -9.95
CA VAL A 113 -10.08 -8.21 -9.99
C VAL A 113 -10.65 -9.17 -11.04
N LYS A 114 -11.98 -9.28 -11.12
CA LYS A 114 -12.64 -10.23 -12.01
C LYS A 114 -12.71 -9.79 -13.48
N HIS A 115 -12.84 -8.48 -13.74
CA HIS A 115 -13.23 -8.01 -15.08
C HIS A 115 -12.16 -7.15 -15.76
N ILE A 116 -11.12 -6.72 -15.04
CA ILE A 116 -10.12 -5.82 -15.61
C ILE A 116 -8.77 -6.52 -15.66
N LYS A 117 -8.22 -6.55 -16.88
CA LYS A 117 -6.84 -6.94 -17.13
C LYS A 117 -6.01 -5.67 -17.22
N GLU A 118 -5.02 -5.55 -16.36
CA GLU A 118 -4.11 -4.42 -16.42
C GLU A 118 -3.03 -4.66 -17.47
N LYS A 119 -2.92 -3.74 -18.43
CA LYS A 119 -1.93 -3.86 -19.50
C LYS A 119 -0.50 -3.68 -19.03
N SER A 120 -0.29 -2.93 -17.94
CA SER A 120 1.06 -2.72 -17.38
C SER A 120 1.71 -4.00 -16.88
N ILE A 121 0.91 -5.05 -16.61
CA ILE A 121 1.38 -6.35 -16.15
C ILE A 121 1.30 -7.45 -17.23
N GLU A 122 0.86 -7.12 -18.46
CA GLU A 122 0.77 -8.12 -19.55
C GLU A 122 2.11 -8.81 -19.86
N GLY A 123 3.24 -8.15 -19.65
CA GLY A 123 4.59 -8.70 -19.78
C GLY A 123 5.09 -9.48 -18.56
N SER A 124 4.32 -9.52 -17.48
CA SER A 124 4.63 -10.26 -16.26
C SER A 124 3.63 -11.40 -16.07
N HIS A 125 4.02 -12.42 -15.29
CA HIS A 125 3.10 -13.49 -14.89
C HIS A 125 2.14 -13.07 -13.75
N ALA A 126 2.17 -11.81 -13.32
CA ALA A 126 1.33 -11.28 -12.27
C ALA A 126 -0.15 -11.22 -12.71
N LYS A 127 -1.06 -11.57 -11.81
CA LYS A 127 -2.50 -11.52 -12.02
C LYS A 127 -3.16 -10.98 -10.77
N PHE A 128 -4.24 -10.23 -10.94
CA PHE A 128 -5.10 -9.88 -9.82
C PHE A 128 -5.82 -11.13 -9.34
N THR A 129 -5.65 -11.47 -8.07
CA THR A 129 -6.18 -12.70 -7.47
C THR A 129 -7.14 -12.41 -6.34
N TRP A 130 -6.95 -11.29 -5.62
CA TRP A 130 -7.75 -10.96 -4.47
C TRP A 130 -8.23 -9.51 -4.48
N GLY A 131 -9.42 -9.32 -3.91
CA GLY A 131 -10.00 -8.01 -3.70
C GLY A 131 -11.10 -8.03 -2.66
N VAL A 132 -11.32 -6.89 -2.02
CA VAL A 132 -12.33 -6.72 -0.97
C VAL A 132 -13.23 -5.53 -1.28
N LYS A 133 -14.54 -5.65 -0.95
CA LYS A 133 -15.53 -4.64 -1.32
C LYS A 133 -15.27 -3.27 -0.67
N ASN A 134 -14.83 -3.28 0.59
CA ASN A 134 -14.50 -2.08 1.37
C ASN A 134 -13.76 -2.48 2.66
N GLY A 135 -13.26 -1.48 3.41
CA GLY A 135 -12.55 -1.71 4.65
C GLY A 135 -13.36 -2.36 5.77
N LYS A 136 -14.69 -2.19 5.81
CA LYS A 136 -15.55 -2.89 6.77
C LYS A 136 -15.59 -4.40 6.47
N ASN A 137 -15.53 -4.78 5.20
CA ASN A 137 -15.44 -6.20 4.83
C ASN A 137 -14.07 -6.77 5.18
N LEU A 138 -12.99 -6.00 4.99
CA LEU A 138 -11.65 -6.39 5.43
C LEU A 138 -11.61 -6.59 6.96
N GLN A 139 -12.19 -5.68 7.74
CA GLN A 139 -12.28 -5.82 9.19
C GLN A 139 -12.97 -7.12 9.65
N ARG A 140 -13.96 -7.60 8.90
CA ARG A 140 -14.62 -8.87 9.23
C ARG A 140 -13.68 -10.08 9.08
N LEU A 141 -12.73 -10.00 8.15
CA LEU A 141 -11.72 -11.04 7.95
C LEU A 141 -10.62 -10.97 9.00
N VAL A 142 -10.32 -9.78 9.52
CA VAL A 142 -9.28 -9.53 10.52
C VAL A 142 -9.84 -8.74 11.73
N PRO A 143 -10.63 -9.38 12.59
CA PRO A 143 -11.39 -8.70 13.65
C PRO A 143 -10.51 -8.04 14.73
N ALA A 144 -9.22 -8.37 14.79
CA ALA A 144 -8.26 -7.72 15.66
C ALA A 144 -7.99 -6.25 15.29
N PHE A 145 -8.28 -5.86 14.04
CA PHE A 145 -8.13 -4.48 13.58
C PHE A 145 -9.46 -3.74 13.60
N THR A 146 -9.44 -2.48 13.98
CA THR A 146 -10.59 -1.58 13.89
C THR A 146 -10.48 -0.71 12.64
N TYR A 147 -11.49 -0.79 11.77
CA TYR A 147 -11.59 0.06 10.58
C TYR A 147 -11.72 1.54 10.96
N LYS A 148 -10.88 2.40 10.39
CA LYS A 148 -10.87 3.84 10.65
C LYS A 148 -11.39 4.67 9.48
N GLY A 149 -11.20 4.21 8.26
CA GLY A 149 -11.64 4.92 7.06
C GLY A 149 -11.02 4.38 5.79
N GLU A 150 -11.48 4.86 4.67
CA GLU A 150 -10.94 4.56 3.35
C GLU A 150 -11.01 5.78 2.45
N VAL A 151 -10.04 5.91 1.55
CA VAL A 151 -9.99 6.97 0.54
C VAL A 151 -9.83 6.31 -0.83
N SER A 152 -10.59 6.80 -1.81
CA SER A 152 -10.44 6.35 -3.20
C SER A 152 -9.19 6.97 -3.81
N LEU A 153 -8.28 6.13 -4.32
CA LEU A 153 -7.11 6.61 -5.07
C LEU A 153 -7.52 7.37 -6.33
N VAL A 154 -8.64 7.02 -6.95
CA VAL A 154 -9.19 7.73 -8.12
C VAL A 154 -9.55 9.17 -7.77
N GLU A 155 -10.09 9.42 -6.58
CA GLU A 155 -10.40 10.79 -6.13
C GLU A 155 -9.11 11.60 -5.86
N GLY A 156 -8.09 10.96 -5.30
CA GLY A 156 -6.76 11.56 -5.14
C GLY A 156 -6.14 11.91 -6.50
N MET A 157 -6.18 10.98 -7.45
CA MET A 157 -5.66 11.20 -8.80
C MET A 157 -6.38 12.34 -9.54
N LYS A 158 -7.70 12.46 -9.41
CA LYS A 158 -8.45 13.58 -10.00
C LYS A 158 -8.01 14.94 -9.51
N LYS A 159 -7.59 15.04 -8.25
CA LYS A 159 -7.08 16.30 -7.67
C LYS A 159 -5.68 16.65 -8.18
N MET A 160 -4.86 15.66 -8.45
CA MET A 160 -3.47 15.85 -8.87
C MET A 160 -3.29 15.98 -10.38
N ILE A 161 -4.16 15.36 -11.16
CA ILE A 161 -4.07 15.34 -12.63
C ILE A 161 -5.38 15.91 -13.21
N PRO A 162 -5.44 17.21 -13.55
CA PRO A 162 -6.63 17.88 -14.10
C PRO A 162 -7.16 17.23 -15.39
N ILE A 163 -6.34 16.48 -16.12
CA ILE A 163 -6.70 15.75 -17.35
C ILE A 163 -7.77 14.66 -17.10
N TYR A 164 -7.90 14.17 -15.87
CA TYR A 164 -8.99 13.23 -15.51
C TYR A 164 -10.33 13.92 -15.25
N CYS A 165 -10.34 15.26 -15.16
CA CYS A 165 -11.55 16.07 -15.09
C CYS A 165 -11.93 16.50 -16.50
N GLY A 166 -12.60 15.63 -17.27
CA GLY A 166 -13.04 15.91 -18.63
C GLY A 166 -13.64 17.32 -18.81
N LYS A 167 -12.82 18.31 -19.14
CA LYS A 167 -13.20 19.52 -19.82
C LYS A 167 -12.87 19.33 -21.28
N GLU A 168 -13.90 19.25 -22.09
CA GLU A 168 -13.82 19.40 -23.52
C GLU A 168 -13.19 20.77 -23.84
N GLY A 169 -12.17 20.75 -24.70
CA GLY A 169 -11.69 21.94 -25.40
C GLY A 169 -10.40 22.56 -24.89
N SER A 170 -9.28 22.06 -25.39
CA SER A 170 -8.22 22.83 -26.05
C SER A 170 -7.14 21.88 -26.57
N SER A 171 -6.86 21.98 -27.86
CA SER A 171 -5.80 21.33 -28.60
C SER A 171 -4.41 21.79 -28.06
N GLU A 172 -3.46 20.84 -28.11
CA GLU A 172 -2.03 21.02 -27.89
C GLU A 172 -1.52 20.91 -26.44
N ALA A 173 -1.42 19.66 -25.95
CA ALA A 173 -0.38 19.27 -25.01
C ALA A 173 -0.11 17.77 -25.14
N GLY A 174 1.13 17.43 -25.23
CA GLY A 174 1.80 16.16 -25.47
C GLY A 174 1.03 14.87 -25.21
N ARG A 175 0.98 14.03 -26.24
CA ARG A 175 0.38 12.70 -26.23
C ARG A 175 1.09 11.79 -25.24
N ILE A 176 0.50 11.59 -24.09
CA ILE A 176 0.61 10.32 -23.38
C ILE A 176 -0.52 9.45 -23.97
N PRO A 177 -0.23 8.29 -24.56
CA PRO A 177 -1.26 7.46 -25.19
C PRO A 177 -2.01 6.68 -24.13
N TYR A 178 -3.11 7.23 -23.59
CA TYR A 178 -3.98 6.50 -22.72
C TYR A 178 -5.46 6.75 -23.00
N TYR A 179 -6.03 5.79 -23.71
CA TYR A 179 -7.47 5.44 -23.77
C TYR A 179 -8.48 6.53 -24.15
N ALA A 180 -8.43 6.99 -25.41
CA ALA A 180 -9.63 7.38 -26.13
C ALA A 180 -10.41 6.10 -26.52
N GLY A 181 -11.33 5.67 -25.69
CA GLY A 181 -12.19 4.52 -25.96
C GLY A 181 -13.30 4.47 -24.93
N ARG A 182 -14.47 5.06 -25.27
CA ARG A 182 -15.78 4.95 -24.60
C ARG A 182 -15.75 4.98 -23.08
N ARG A 183 -16.36 6.01 -22.49
CA ARG A 183 -16.58 6.16 -21.04
C ARG A 183 -17.00 4.83 -20.42
N PRO A 184 -16.20 4.19 -19.56
CA PRO A 184 -16.71 3.12 -18.74
C PRO A 184 -17.62 3.75 -17.69
N ARG A 185 -18.89 3.34 -17.67
CA ARG A 185 -19.86 3.69 -16.60
C ARG A 185 -19.54 2.98 -15.27
N THR A 186 -18.33 2.51 -15.09
CA THR A 186 -17.89 1.79 -13.90
C THR A 186 -16.90 2.63 -13.13
N LYS A 187 -17.26 2.99 -11.91
CA LYS A 187 -16.35 3.59 -10.94
C LYS A 187 -15.23 2.60 -10.64
N PHE A 188 -14.03 2.91 -11.07
CA PHE A 188 -12.83 2.20 -10.63
C PHE A 188 -12.57 2.58 -9.17
N ASP A 189 -12.80 1.67 -8.25
CA ASP A 189 -12.53 1.89 -6.84
C ASP A 189 -11.26 1.16 -6.43
N PHE A 190 -10.13 1.83 -6.59
CA PHE A 190 -8.94 1.55 -5.79
C PHE A 190 -9.11 2.26 -4.46
N LYS A 191 -8.96 1.53 -3.37
CA LYS A 191 -9.17 2.09 -2.04
C LYS A 191 -7.95 1.85 -1.17
N CYS A 192 -7.48 2.91 -0.54
CA CYS A 192 -6.57 2.78 0.59
C CYS A 192 -7.42 2.65 1.86
N VAL A 193 -7.27 1.54 2.55
CA VAL A 193 -7.97 1.26 3.81
C VAL A 193 -7.02 1.55 4.95
N CYS A 194 -7.43 2.41 5.86
CA CYS A 194 -6.72 2.64 7.12
C CYS A 194 -7.37 1.83 8.24
N SER A 195 -6.60 1.01 8.91
CA SER A 195 -7.04 0.22 10.06
C SER A 195 -6.03 0.32 11.19
N THR A 196 -6.51 0.44 12.42
CA THR A 196 -5.66 0.53 13.61
C THR A 196 -6.00 -0.56 14.61
N LYS A 197 -4.96 -1.07 15.29
CA LYS A 197 -5.08 -1.82 16.53
C LYS A 197 -4.62 -0.90 17.65
N THR A 198 -5.54 -0.41 18.47
CA THR A 198 -5.21 0.41 19.64
C THR A 198 -6.16 0.12 20.79
N LYS A 199 -5.59 0.02 22.00
CA LYS A 199 -6.25 0.50 23.21
C LYS A 199 -6.04 2.02 23.20
N GLN A 200 -6.98 2.75 22.60
CA GLN A 200 -7.09 4.22 22.59
C GLN A 200 -5.83 5.05 22.22
N VAL A 201 -5.78 5.59 21.00
CA VAL A 201 -5.28 6.96 20.74
C VAL A 201 -5.97 7.49 19.47
N GLU A 202 -6.61 8.65 19.55
CA GLU A 202 -7.09 9.42 18.40
C GLU A 202 -5.91 10.02 17.63
N LEU A 203 -5.86 9.78 16.34
CA LEU A 203 -5.05 10.57 15.41
C LEU A 203 -5.99 11.39 14.52
N ARG A 204 -6.00 12.71 14.74
CA ARG A 204 -6.49 13.69 13.78
C ARG A 204 -5.41 13.91 12.71
N ILE A 205 -5.79 13.72 11.46
CA ILE A 205 -5.05 14.20 10.28
C ILE A 205 -5.60 15.56 9.91
#